data_fdbf2b5dedbc8f75532b00ad164a20ec
#
_entry.id   fdbf2b5dedbc8f75532b00ad164a20ec
#
_cell.length_a   1.000
_cell.length_b   1.000
_cell.length_c   1.000
_cell.angle_alpha   90.00
_cell.angle_beta   90.00
_cell.angle_gamma   90.00
#
_symmetry.space_group_name_H-M   'P 1'
#
loop_
_entity.id
_entity.type
_entity.pdbx_description
1 polymer ?
#
loop_
_entity_poly.entity_id
_entity_poly.type
_entity_poly.pdbx_seq_one_letter_code
_entity_poly.pdbx_strand_id
1 'polypeptide(L)'
;MRFTALLHHVDVDRLRAAYWALKPKAAPGTDGVTWEDYGQDLEANLQDLHGRVHRGSYRPKPSRRVFIPKADGRQRPLGIASLEDKLLQRAVVEVLNAIYETEFVGFSYGFRPGRSPHRALDALAAGIVRKKVNWVLDADIRGFYDVIDHEWMLKFLEHRIADRRVLRLIRKWLKAGVIEDGEWSETLEGTPQGSSASPLLANVFLHYVFDLWADQWRRRNAHGDMVIVRFADDNIVGFEHQKDAQRFLVDLRGRLAKFGLELAPEKTRLIEFGRFAAENRRARRSGRPETFQFLGFTHICAKYRNGRFMLKRITDSKRLRAKLHKVKTECRRRMHLPIPEQGQWLASVVRGHLGYYAVPGNIEAVEAFRDQATRHWYQALRRRSQRTSLNWTRMHRLAAQWLPPAKIMHPWPDARLDAWTRGRSPVR
;
A
#
# COMPACT_ATOMS: atom_id res chain seq x y z
N MET A 1 4.82 -19.63 -22.51
CA MET A 1 5.67 -18.78 -23.38
C MET A 1 6.64 -18.01 -22.51
N ARG A 2 7.93 -17.93 -22.87
CA ARG A 2 8.97 -17.15 -22.20
C ARG A 2 9.47 -16.05 -23.14
N PHE A 3 9.71 -14.87 -22.61
CA PHE A 3 10.18 -13.71 -23.38
C PHE A 3 11.71 -13.67 -23.40
N THR A 4 12.30 -13.75 -24.58
CA THR A 4 13.76 -13.87 -24.77
C THR A 4 14.47 -12.55 -25.04
N ALA A 5 13.75 -11.54 -25.50
CA ALA A 5 14.30 -10.24 -25.88
C ALA A 5 13.46 -9.13 -25.27
N LEU A 6 13.82 -8.66 -24.08
CA LEU A 6 13.10 -7.61 -23.34
C LEU A 6 13.92 -6.34 -23.17
N LEU A 7 15.26 -6.47 -23.09
CA LEU A 7 16.12 -5.32 -22.79
C LEU A 7 16.06 -4.25 -23.88
N HIS A 8 15.77 -4.59 -25.15
CA HIS A 8 15.66 -3.61 -26.22
C HIS A 8 14.47 -2.64 -26.04
N HIS A 9 13.46 -3.00 -25.22
CA HIS A 9 12.38 -2.10 -24.84
C HIS A 9 12.81 -1.06 -23.78
N VAL A 10 14.01 -1.19 -23.23
CA VAL A 10 14.59 -0.20 -22.32
C VAL A 10 15.49 0.72 -23.16
N ASP A 11 14.87 1.53 -23.98
CA ASP A 11 15.48 2.53 -24.85
C ASP A 11 15.62 3.90 -24.13
N VAL A 12 16.24 4.85 -24.81
CA VAL A 12 16.46 6.21 -24.28
C VAL A 12 15.13 6.92 -24.04
N ASP A 13 14.12 6.71 -24.89
CA ASP A 13 12.81 7.35 -24.74
C ASP A 13 12.08 6.86 -23.49
N ARG A 14 12.17 5.56 -23.20
CA ARG A 14 11.62 5.00 -21.97
C ARG A 14 12.36 5.48 -20.72
N LEU A 15 13.68 5.60 -20.79
CA LEU A 15 14.47 6.19 -19.69
C LEU A 15 14.11 7.67 -19.46
N ARG A 16 13.89 8.43 -20.54
CA ARG A 16 13.41 9.83 -20.47
C ARG A 16 12.03 9.91 -19.85
N ALA A 17 11.09 9.05 -20.26
CA ALA A 17 9.76 8.96 -19.64
C ALA A 17 9.85 8.61 -18.15
N ALA A 18 10.75 7.69 -17.78
CA ALA A 18 11.01 7.35 -16.39
C ALA A 18 11.54 8.55 -15.59
N TYR A 19 12.45 9.36 -16.14
CA TYR A 19 12.95 10.58 -15.51
C TYR A 19 11.83 11.58 -15.19
N TRP A 20 11.00 11.91 -16.17
CA TRP A 20 9.89 12.84 -15.96
C TRP A 20 8.81 12.32 -15.00
N ALA A 21 8.72 11.02 -14.82
CA ALA A 21 7.79 10.41 -13.88
C ALA A 21 8.32 10.33 -12.43
N LEU A 22 9.59 10.65 -12.18
CA LEU A 22 10.15 10.78 -10.84
C LEU A 22 9.74 12.11 -10.20
N LYS A 23 9.72 12.13 -8.87
CA LYS A 23 9.47 13.37 -8.11
C LYS A 23 10.74 14.22 -8.10
N PRO A 24 10.72 15.49 -8.58
CA PRO A 24 11.92 16.35 -8.58
C PRO A 24 12.57 16.52 -7.21
N LYS A 25 11.75 16.61 -6.15
CA LYS A 25 12.21 16.75 -4.76
C LYS A 25 12.46 15.43 -4.02
N ALA A 26 12.65 14.33 -4.75
CA ALA A 26 12.99 13.06 -4.11
C ALA A 26 14.41 13.09 -3.55
N ALA A 27 14.62 12.47 -2.39
CA ALA A 27 15.94 12.40 -1.77
C ALA A 27 16.95 11.68 -2.69
N PRO A 28 18.19 12.21 -2.82
CA PRO A 28 19.27 11.58 -3.59
C PRO A 28 19.75 10.29 -2.92
N GLY A 29 20.37 9.41 -3.71
CA GLY A 29 21.01 8.19 -3.25
C GLY A 29 22.34 8.44 -2.53
N THR A 30 23.21 7.42 -2.57
CA THR A 30 24.58 7.49 -2.00
C THR A 30 25.52 8.39 -2.80
N ASP A 31 25.22 8.65 -4.06
CA ASP A 31 25.99 9.51 -4.96
C ASP A 31 25.67 11.00 -4.82
N GLY A 32 24.66 11.35 -4.04
CA GLY A 32 24.25 12.74 -3.85
C GLY A 32 23.57 13.39 -5.06
N VAL A 33 23.46 12.70 -6.21
CA VAL A 33 22.91 13.25 -7.46
C VAL A 33 21.41 13.50 -7.31
N THR A 34 21.01 14.76 -7.50
CA THR A 34 19.60 15.16 -7.47
C THR A 34 18.96 15.03 -8.86
N TRP A 35 17.62 15.13 -8.89
CA TRP A 35 16.87 15.17 -10.14
C TRP A 35 17.28 16.39 -11.01
N GLU A 36 17.52 17.56 -10.38
CA GLU A 36 17.92 18.79 -11.05
C GLU A 36 19.33 18.69 -11.62
N ASP A 37 20.30 18.16 -10.86
CA ASP A 37 21.68 17.97 -11.33
C ASP A 37 21.74 17.04 -12.55
N TYR A 38 21.04 15.91 -12.49
CA TYR A 38 21.01 14.96 -13.61
C TYR A 38 20.34 15.55 -14.86
N GLY A 39 19.38 16.45 -14.65
CA GLY A 39 18.63 17.11 -15.71
C GLY A 39 19.42 18.15 -16.48
N GLN A 40 20.56 18.64 -15.99
CA GLN A 40 21.39 19.63 -16.69
C GLN A 40 21.92 19.09 -18.02
N ASP A 41 22.38 17.83 -18.05
CA ASP A 41 22.85 17.13 -19.25
C ASP A 41 22.02 15.87 -19.55
N LEU A 42 20.69 16.00 -19.45
CA LEU A 42 19.77 14.88 -19.45
C LEU A 42 20.01 13.90 -20.60
N GLU A 43 20.08 14.38 -21.83
CA GLU A 43 20.20 13.51 -23.02
C GLU A 43 21.53 12.74 -23.04
N ALA A 44 22.63 13.40 -22.70
CA ALA A 44 23.94 12.76 -22.63
C ALA A 44 23.97 11.69 -21.52
N ASN A 45 23.41 12.02 -20.34
CA ASN A 45 23.31 11.09 -19.20
C ASN A 45 22.45 9.88 -19.53
N LEU A 46 21.31 10.07 -20.22
CA LEU A 46 20.44 8.96 -20.62
C LEU A 46 21.07 8.06 -21.69
N GLN A 47 21.78 8.65 -22.65
CA GLN A 47 22.51 7.88 -23.69
C GLN A 47 23.65 7.07 -23.07
N ASP A 48 24.42 7.65 -22.15
CA ASP A 48 25.46 6.93 -21.43
C ASP A 48 24.89 5.77 -20.60
N LEU A 49 23.85 6.04 -19.80
CA LEU A 49 23.17 4.99 -19.02
C LEU A 49 22.66 3.86 -19.92
N HIS A 50 21.98 4.20 -21.02
CA HIS A 50 21.51 3.23 -22.01
C HIS A 50 22.67 2.40 -22.57
N GLY A 51 23.76 3.04 -22.99
CA GLY A 51 24.96 2.38 -23.49
C GLY A 51 25.59 1.42 -22.47
N ARG A 52 25.75 1.84 -21.22
CA ARG A 52 26.27 0.96 -20.14
C ARG A 52 25.37 -0.23 -19.86
N VAL A 53 24.05 -0.05 -19.88
CA VAL A 53 23.07 -1.12 -19.67
C VAL A 53 23.15 -2.14 -20.79
N HIS A 54 23.16 -1.72 -22.06
CA HIS A 54 23.15 -2.61 -23.22
C HIS A 54 24.49 -3.34 -23.40
N ARG A 55 25.63 -2.71 -23.09
CA ARG A 55 26.95 -3.36 -23.06
C ARG A 55 27.17 -4.26 -21.83
N GLY A 56 26.26 -4.23 -20.82
CA GLY A 56 26.37 -5.02 -19.60
C GLY A 56 27.34 -4.46 -18.55
N SER A 57 27.93 -3.28 -18.78
CA SER A 57 28.87 -2.60 -17.88
C SER A 57 28.20 -1.83 -16.76
N TYR A 58 26.87 -1.65 -16.80
CA TYR A 58 26.13 -1.00 -15.73
C TYR A 58 26.28 -1.74 -14.37
N ARG A 59 26.52 -0.96 -13.33
CA ARG A 59 26.62 -1.43 -11.93
C ARG A 59 25.71 -0.57 -11.04
N PRO A 60 24.73 -1.15 -10.32
CA PRO A 60 23.92 -0.41 -9.39
C PRO A 60 24.76 0.06 -8.21
N LYS A 61 24.42 1.21 -7.65
CA LYS A 61 25.01 1.73 -6.42
C LYS A 61 24.27 1.17 -5.19
N PRO A 62 24.95 1.00 -4.05
CA PRO A 62 24.27 0.64 -2.81
C PRO A 62 23.19 1.66 -2.46
N SER A 63 22.08 1.20 -1.89
CA SER A 63 21.03 2.11 -1.43
C SER A 63 21.41 2.80 -0.12
N ARG A 64 21.14 4.08 0.01
CA ARG A 64 21.32 4.81 1.26
C ARG A 64 20.20 4.48 2.23
N ARG A 65 20.52 3.90 3.39
CA ARG A 65 19.53 3.54 4.41
C ARG A 65 19.08 4.78 5.19
N VAL A 66 17.77 4.90 5.39
CA VAL A 66 17.15 5.88 6.28
C VAL A 66 16.01 5.21 7.04
N PHE A 67 15.73 5.70 8.24
CA PHE A 67 14.69 5.13 9.09
C PHE A 67 13.47 6.04 9.16
N ILE A 68 12.28 5.47 9.00
CA ILE A 68 11.02 6.19 9.17
C ILE A 68 10.26 5.58 10.36
N PRO A 69 9.83 6.41 11.34
CA PRO A 69 9.10 5.90 12.51
C PRO A 69 7.73 5.33 12.09
N LYS A 70 7.43 4.12 12.55
CA LYS A 70 6.10 3.49 12.43
C LYS A 70 5.16 4.04 13.52
N ALA A 71 3.85 3.82 13.33
CA ALA A 71 2.84 4.21 14.31
C ALA A 71 2.93 3.47 15.65
N ASP A 72 3.61 2.33 15.68
CA ASP A 72 3.86 1.50 16.86
C ASP A 72 5.19 1.81 17.58
N GLY A 73 5.89 2.88 17.15
CA GLY A 73 7.18 3.31 17.71
C GLY A 73 8.39 2.60 17.11
N ARG A 74 8.22 1.52 16.35
CA ARG A 74 9.34 0.86 15.66
C ARG A 74 9.80 1.68 14.46
N GLN A 75 11.03 1.45 14.03
CA GLN A 75 11.60 2.07 12.84
C GLN A 75 11.35 1.18 11.61
N ARG A 76 11.09 1.82 10.46
CA ARG A 76 11.05 1.14 9.16
C ARG A 76 12.30 1.54 8.38
N PRO A 77 13.20 0.62 8.05
CA PRO A 77 14.32 0.91 7.18
C PRO A 77 13.81 1.15 5.75
N LEU A 78 14.31 2.20 5.11
CA LEU A 78 14.10 2.48 3.69
C LEU A 78 15.45 2.58 3.00
N GLY A 79 15.57 1.96 1.82
CA GLY A 79 16.73 2.13 0.95
C GLY A 79 16.43 3.18 -0.11
N ILE A 80 17.19 4.28 -0.11
CA ILE A 80 17.12 5.29 -1.15
C ILE A 80 18.15 4.95 -2.22
N ALA A 81 17.69 4.47 -3.37
CA ALA A 81 18.52 4.16 -4.52
C ALA A 81 19.06 5.43 -5.18
N SER A 82 20.16 5.34 -5.94
CA SER A 82 20.67 6.40 -6.79
C SER A 82 19.63 6.80 -7.85
N LEU A 83 19.81 7.97 -8.46
CA LEU A 83 18.86 8.44 -9.47
C LEU A 83 18.83 7.52 -10.70
N GLU A 84 19.99 7.12 -11.21
CA GLU A 84 20.09 6.20 -12.35
C GLU A 84 19.45 4.84 -12.05
N ASP A 85 19.62 4.31 -10.84
CA ASP A 85 18.97 3.07 -10.42
C ASP A 85 17.45 3.21 -10.40
N LYS A 86 16.93 4.35 -9.91
CA LYS A 86 15.47 4.64 -9.95
C LYS A 86 14.94 4.69 -11.38
N LEU A 87 15.67 5.34 -12.30
CA LEU A 87 15.30 5.46 -13.70
C LEU A 87 15.25 4.08 -14.37
N LEU A 88 16.34 3.34 -14.27
CA LEU A 88 16.47 2.04 -14.92
C LEU A 88 15.48 1.02 -14.33
N GLN A 89 15.34 0.97 -13.01
CA GLN A 89 14.35 0.12 -12.36
C GLN A 89 12.94 0.44 -12.83
N ARG A 90 12.58 1.73 -12.92
CA ARG A 90 11.26 2.13 -13.40
C ARG A 90 11.04 1.72 -14.85
N ALA A 91 11.99 1.97 -15.73
CA ALA A 91 11.92 1.57 -17.14
C ALA A 91 11.73 0.05 -17.31
N VAL A 92 12.49 -0.75 -16.57
CA VAL A 92 12.35 -2.22 -16.59
C VAL A 92 11.01 -2.66 -16.00
N VAL A 93 10.56 -2.06 -14.91
CA VAL A 93 9.24 -2.35 -14.29
C VAL A 93 8.09 -2.12 -15.26
N GLU A 94 8.14 -1.09 -16.09
CA GLU A 94 7.10 -0.84 -17.10
C GLU A 94 7.05 -1.95 -18.15
N VAL A 95 8.21 -2.45 -18.60
CA VAL A 95 8.29 -3.61 -19.50
C VAL A 95 7.73 -4.87 -18.83
N LEU A 96 8.12 -5.13 -17.59
CA LEU A 96 7.68 -6.33 -16.86
C LEU A 96 6.20 -6.27 -16.49
N ASN A 97 5.65 -5.09 -16.19
CA ASN A 97 4.22 -4.93 -15.94
C ASN A 97 3.37 -5.40 -17.14
N ALA A 98 3.78 -5.15 -18.37
CA ALA A 98 3.06 -5.61 -19.56
C ALA A 98 2.94 -7.14 -19.61
N ILE A 99 3.91 -7.85 -19.02
CA ILE A 99 3.91 -9.32 -18.94
C ILE A 99 3.07 -9.78 -17.74
N TYR A 100 3.40 -9.30 -16.55
CA TYR A 100 2.82 -9.84 -15.31
C TYR A 100 1.37 -9.41 -15.05
N GLU A 101 0.91 -8.27 -15.60
CA GLU A 101 -0.51 -7.89 -15.49
C GLU A 101 -1.45 -8.88 -16.19
N THR A 102 -0.97 -9.65 -17.17
CA THR A 102 -1.74 -10.73 -17.78
C THR A 102 -1.79 -12.00 -16.94
N GLU A 103 -0.85 -12.17 -16.02
CA GLU A 103 -0.70 -13.36 -15.17
C GLU A 103 -1.35 -13.18 -13.79
N PHE A 104 -1.23 -11.98 -13.22
CA PHE A 104 -1.70 -11.72 -11.86
C PHE A 104 -3.19 -11.96 -11.68
N VAL A 105 -3.54 -12.69 -10.64
CA VAL A 105 -4.93 -13.01 -10.31
C VAL A 105 -5.77 -11.78 -9.96
N GLY A 106 -7.09 -11.91 -10.10
CA GLY A 106 -8.05 -10.83 -9.91
C GLY A 106 -8.06 -10.23 -8.50
N PHE A 107 -7.80 -11.02 -7.47
CA PHE A 107 -7.86 -10.61 -6.07
C PHE A 107 -6.56 -9.96 -5.52
N SER A 108 -5.52 -9.81 -6.33
CA SER A 108 -4.30 -9.07 -6.00
C SER A 108 -4.41 -7.62 -6.46
N TYR A 109 -4.20 -6.64 -5.56
CA TYR A 109 -4.46 -5.22 -5.81
C TYR A 109 -3.24 -4.30 -5.63
N GLY A 110 -2.35 -4.59 -4.69
CA GLY A 110 -1.27 -3.69 -4.30
C GLY A 110 -0.27 -3.43 -5.41
N PHE A 111 0.11 -2.18 -5.61
CA PHE A 111 1.16 -1.72 -6.55
C PHE A 111 0.97 -2.13 -8.01
N ARG A 112 -0.24 -2.46 -8.42
CA ARG A 112 -0.57 -2.84 -9.80
C ARG A 112 -1.17 -1.67 -10.57
N PRO A 113 -0.81 -1.50 -11.87
CA PRO A 113 -1.41 -0.49 -12.73
C PRO A 113 -2.94 -0.55 -12.74
N GLY A 114 -3.58 0.61 -12.65
CA GLY A 114 -5.03 0.71 -12.67
C GLY A 114 -5.76 0.16 -11.44
N ARG A 115 -5.04 -0.37 -10.42
CA ARG A 115 -5.62 -0.84 -9.17
C ARG A 115 -5.36 0.14 -8.02
N SER A 116 -6.24 0.14 -7.01
CA SER A 116 -6.14 1.07 -5.90
C SER A 116 -6.56 0.43 -4.56
N PRO A 117 -6.17 1.03 -3.41
CA PRO A 117 -6.65 0.58 -2.11
C PRO A 117 -8.18 0.54 -2.02
N HIS A 118 -8.88 1.51 -2.61
CA HIS A 118 -10.35 1.53 -2.59
C HIS A 118 -10.97 0.39 -3.39
N ARG A 119 -10.35 -0.05 -4.49
CA ARG A 119 -10.81 -1.24 -5.23
C ARG A 119 -10.66 -2.52 -4.41
N ALA A 120 -9.56 -2.66 -3.67
CA ALA A 120 -9.38 -3.78 -2.74
C ALA A 120 -10.43 -3.76 -1.61
N LEU A 121 -10.66 -2.57 -1.02
CA LEU A 121 -11.67 -2.37 0.03
C LEU A 121 -13.09 -2.65 -0.47
N ASP A 122 -13.42 -2.27 -1.69
CA ASP A 122 -14.74 -2.52 -2.28
C ASP A 122 -14.94 -4.00 -2.63
N ALA A 123 -13.90 -4.65 -3.18
CA ALA A 123 -13.94 -6.10 -3.43
C ALA A 123 -14.12 -6.90 -2.13
N LEU A 124 -13.41 -6.51 -1.07
CA LEU A 124 -13.56 -7.12 0.25
C LEU A 124 -14.98 -6.92 0.80
N ALA A 125 -15.49 -5.69 0.73
CA ALA A 125 -16.83 -5.37 1.23
C ALA A 125 -17.93 -6.13 0.46
N ALA A 126 -17.87 -6.10 -0.87
CA ALA A 126 -18.81 -6.82 -1.72
C ALA A 126 -18.71 -8.34 -1.52
N GLY A 127 -17.48 -8.86 -1.41
CA GLY A 127 -17.25 -10.28 -1.14
C GLY A 127 -17.88 -10.73 0.18
N ILE A 128 -17.64 -10.03 1.28
CA ILE A 128 -18.20 -10.38 2.60
C ILE A 128 -19.73 -10.23 2.61
N VAL A 129 -20.27 -9.21 1.94
CA VAL A 129 -21.74 -8.97 1.95
C VAL A 129 -22.49 -9.91 1.01
N ARG A 130 -21.96 -10.17 -0.21
CA ARG A 130 -22.63 -10.98 -1.24
C ARG A 130 -22.45 -12.49 -1.02
N LYS A 131 -21.34 -12.90 -0.40
CA LYS A 131 -21.01 -14.29 -0.09
C LYS A 131 -21.37 -14.65 1.35
N LYS A 132 -21.40 -15.94 1.67
CA LYS A 132 -21.74 -16.43 3.00
C LYS A 132 -20.54 -16.41 3.96
N VAL A 133 -19.79 -15.31 4.00
CA VAL A 133 -18.63 -15.19 4.88
C VAL A 133 -19.08 -15.08 6.34
N ASN A 134 -18.54 -15.94 7.20
CA ASN A 134 -18.74 -15.96 8.65
C ASN A 134 -17.43 -15.93 9.44
N TRP A 135 -16.31 -16.19 8.78
CA TRP A 135 -14.98 -16.20 9.38
C TRP A 135 -14.03 -15.38 8.52
N VAL A 136 -13.19 -14.58 9.16
CA VAL A 136 -12.17 -13.78 8.49
C VAL A 136 -10.80 -14.11 9.08
N LEU A 137 -9.88 -14.47 8.22
CA LEU A 137 -8.45 -14.61 8.51
C LEU A 137 -7.77 -13.33 8.06
N ASP A 138 -7.19 -12.60 9.01
CA ASP A 138 -6.27 -11.48 8.81
C ASP A 138 -4.86 -12.04 8.95
N ALA A 139 -4.13 -12.14 7.85
CA ALA A 139 -2.82 -12.81 7.79
C ALA A 139 -1.72 -11.81 7.42
N ASP A 140 -0.76 -11.61 8.34
CA ASP A 140 0.40 -10.73 8.17
C ASP A 140 1.68 -11.57 8.06
N ILE A 141 2.46 -11.36 6.99
CA ILE A 141 3.75 -12.04 6.79
C ILE A 141 4.82 -11.24 7.53
N ARG A 142 5.60 -11.90 8.40
CA ARG A 142 6.64 -11.27 9.19
C ARG A 142 7.76 -10.76 8.31
N GLY A 143 8.03 -9.45 8.34
CA GLY A 143 9.16 -8.84 7.67
C GLY A 143 9.28 -9.16 6.16
N PHE A 144 8.17 -9.33 5.46
CA PHE A 144 8.11 -9.89 4.11
C PHE A 144 9.20 -9.36 3.16
N TYR A 145 9.36 -8.03 3.08
CA TYR A 145 10.36 -7.41 2.19
C TYR A 145 11.81 -7.70 2.59
N ASP A 146 12.04 -8.03 3.85
CA ASP A 146 13.38 -8.23 4.41
C ASP A 146 13.86 -9.69 4.32
N VAL A 147 12.93 -10.63 4.02
CA VAL A 147 13.18 -12.10 4.01
C VAL A 147 12.90 -12.76 2.66
N ILE A 148 12.71 -11.99 1.58
CA ILE A 148 12.51 -12.55 0.24
C ILE A 148 13.80 -13.22 -0.23
N ASP A 149 13.75 -14.54 -0.45
CA ASP A 149 14.87 -15.31 -0.98
C ASP A 149 15.14 -14.93 -2.45
N HIS A 150 16.38 -14.55 -2.76
CA HIS A 150 16.79 -14.08 -4.09
C HIS A 150 16.78 -15.19 -5.13
N GLU A 151 17.09 -16.42 -4.75
CA GLU A 151 17.09 -17.55 -5.69
C GLU A 151 15.67 -17.94 -6.08
N TRP A 152 14.75 -18.02 -5.12
CA TRP A 152 13.34 -18.23 -5.43
C TRP A 152 12.78 -17.09 -6.28
N MET A 153 13.14 -15.84 -5.98
CA MET A 153 12.74 -14.69 -6.81
C MET A 153 13.17 -14.87 -8.27
N LEU A 154 14.42 -15.21 -8.49
CA LEU A 154 14.94 -15.41 -9.85
C LEU A 154 14.29 -16.60 -10.54
N LYS A 155 14.09 -17.73 -9.85
CA LYS A 155 13.37 -18.90 -10.37
C LYS A 155 11.94 -18.51 -10.80
N PHE A 156 11.22 -17.72 -10.00
CA PHE A 156 9.88 -17.27 -10.37
C PHE A 156 9.88 -16.35 -11.60
N LEU A 157 10.84 -15.44 -11.69
CA LEU A 157 10.99 -14.59 -12.86
C LEU A 157 11.29 -15.40 -14.12
N GLU A 158 12.11 -16.46 -14.04
CA GLU A 158 12.48 -17.34 -15.14
C GLU A 158 11.29 -18.12 -15.72
N HIS A 159 10.17 -18.24 -15.02
CA HIS A 159 8.96 -18.82 -15.60
C HIS A 159 8.44 -18.04 -16.82
N ARG A 160 8.65 -16.73 -16.85
CA ARG A 160 8.18 -15.84 -17.92
C ARG A 160 9.31 -15.14 -18.67
N ILE A 161 10.44 -14.91 -18.03
CA ILE A 161 11.57 -14.15 -18.56
C ILE A 161 12.71 -15.11 -18.90
N ALA A 162 13.10 -15.16 -20.17
CA ALA A 162 14.27 -15.88 -20.64
C ALA A 162 15.41 -14.91 -21.08
N ASP A 163 15.17 -13.59 -21.07
CA ASP A 163 16.22 -12.60 -21.33
C ASP A 163 17.21 -12.55 -20.15
N ARG A 164 18.36 -13.20 -20.33
CA ARG A 164 19.42 -13.29 -19.33
C ARG A 164 19.96 -11.92 -18.90
N ARG A 165 19.88 -10.90 -19.76
CA ARG A 165 20.35 -9.54 -19.45
C ARG A 165 19.44 -8.88 -18.43
N VAL A 166 18.12 -9.00 -18.60
CA VAL A 166 17.13 -8.50 -17.63
C VAL A 166 17.24 -9.25 -16.29
N LEU A 167 17.35 -10.57 -16.30
CA LEU A 167 17.54 -11.35 -15.07
C LEU A 167 18.84 -10.97 -14.34
N ARG A 168 19.93 -10.71 -15.10
CA ARG A 168 21.19 -10.23 -14.53
C ARG A 168 21.06 -8.85 -13.90
N LEU A 169 20.30 -7.93 -14.52
CA LEU A 169 20.02 -6.61 -13.93
C LEU A 169 19.27 -6.76 -12.60
N ILE A 170 18.22 -7.57 -12.57
CA ILE A 170 17.45 -7.79 -11.33
C ILE A 170 18.35 -8.40 -10.25
N ARG A 171 19.17 -9.40 -10.59
CA ARG A 171 20.13 -9.98 -9.64
C ARG A 171 21.12 -8.95 -9.10
N LYS A 172 21.61 -8.04 -9.95
CA LYS A 172 22.50 -6.94 -9.53
C LYS A 172 21.81 -6.01 -8.54
N TRP A 173 20.53 -5.67 -8.74
CA TRP A 173 19.76 -4.81 -7.81
C TRP A 173 19.50 -5.48 -6.47
N LEU A 174 19.18 -6.77 -6.48
CA LEU A 174 18.95 -7.53 -5.25
C LEU A 174 20.23 -7.58 -4.39
N LYS A 175 21.40 -7.65 -5.03
CA LYS A 175 22.72 -7.75 -4.38
C LYS A 175 23.47 -6.42 -4.24
N ALA A 176 22.84 -5.28 -4.57
CA ALA A 176 23.54 -3.99 -4.58
C ALA A 176 24.01 -3.53 -3.18
N GLY A 177 23.46 -4.09 -2.12
CA GLY A 177 23.76 -3.72 -0.75
C GLY A 177 23.12 -2.41 -0.30
N VAL A 178 23.41 -2.07 0.95
CA VAL A 178 22.97 -0.81 1.56
C VAL A 178 24.15 -0.14 2.27
N ILE A 179 24.12 1.19 2.32
CA ILE A 179 25.02 1.99 3.14
C ILE A 179 24.21 2.60 4.28
N GLU A 180 24.66 2.34 5.51
CA GLU A 180 24.11 2.86 6.75
C GLU A 180 25.25 3.49 7.56
N ASP A 181 25.13 4.75 7.93
CA ASP A 181 26.15 5.52 8.70
C ASP A 181 27.58 5.45 8.10
N GLY A 182 27.66 5.32 6.77
CA GLY A 182 28.93 5.24 6.03
C GLY A 182 29.47 3.81 5.86
N GLU A 183 28.88 2.81 6.51
CA GLU A 183 29.28 1.40 6.39
C GLU A 183 28.44 0.68 5.32
N TRP A 184 29.10 -0.06 4.45
CA TRP A 184 28.45 -0.92 3.45
C TRP A 184 28.14 -2.30 4.02
N SER A 185 26.94 -2.78 3.74
CA SER A 185 26.54 -4.15 4.05
C SER A 185 25.91 -4.85 2.83
N GLU A 186 26.25 -6.10 2.63
CA GLU A 186 25.67 -6.92 1.56
C GLU A 186 24.20 -7.26 1.88
N THR A 187 23.37 -7.28 0.85
CA THR A 187 21.99 -7.76 0.95
C THR A 187 21.95 -9.22 0.48
N LEU A 188 21.93 -10.17 1.42
CA LEU A 188 21.89 -11.61 1.14
C LEU A 188 20.47 -12.09 0.82
N GLU A 189 19.46 -11.45 1.41
CA GLU A 189 18.05 -11.72 1.21
C GLU A 189 17.25 -10.40 1.28
N GLY A 190 16.00 -10.44 0.88
CA GLY A 190 15.11 -9.31 0.89
C GLY A 190 15.24 -8.39 -0.33
N THR A 191 14.37 -7.41 -0.38
CA THR A 191 14.39 -6.34 -1.39
C THR A 191 14.40 -4.99 -0.70
N PRO A 192 15.23 -4.01 -1.15
CA PRO A 192 15.28 -2.71 -0.50
C PRO A 192 13.90 -2.04 -0.49
N GLN A 193 13.35 -1.78 0.70
CA GLN A 193 12.11 -1.01 0.84
C GLN A 193 12.38 0.41 0.35
N GLY A 194 11.69 0.83 -0.73
CA GLY A 194 11.89 2.13 -1.37
C GLY A 194 12.51 2.07 -2.77
N SER A 195 12.98 0.93 -3.21
CA SER A 195 13.36 0.66 -4.61
C SER A 195 12.13 0.73 -5.52
N SER A 196 12.29 1.23 -6.75
CA SER A 196 11.21 1.28 -7.75
C SER A 196 10.78 -0.11 -8.24
N ALA A 197 11.68 -1.10 -8.19
CA ALA A 197 11.42 -2.47 -8.65
C ALA A 197 10.79 -3.36 -7.56
N SER A 198 11.06 -3.10 -6.28
CA SER A 198 10.64 -3.98 -5.16
C SER A 198 9.13 -4.26 -5.12
N PRO A 199 8.22 -3.32 -5.40
CA PRO A 199 6.78 -3.60 -5.40
C PRO A 199 6.35 -4.62 -6.44
N LEU A 200 6.89 -4.56 -7.66
CA LEU A 200 6.60 -5.55 -8.70
C LEU A 200 7.20 -6.91 -8.34
N LEU A 201 8.46 -6.94 -7.93
CA LEU A 201 9.16 -8.18 -7.54
C LEU A 201 8.42 -8.87 -6.39
N ALA A 202 7.99 -8.12 -5.38
CA ALA A 202 7.17 -8.61 -4.28
C ALA A 202 5.84 -9.22 -4.76
N ASN A 203 5.18 -8.59 -5.74
CA ASN A 203 3.96 -9.13 -6.34
C ASN A 203 4.23 -10.40 -7.14
N VAL A 204 5.34 -10.48 -7.89
CA VAL A 204 5.75 -11.70 -8.61
C VAL A 204 6.01 -12.83 -7.62
N PHE A 205 6.74 -12.56 -6.55
CA PHE A 205 7.02 -13.55 -5.51
C PHE A 205 5.72 -14.10 -4.87
N LEU A 206 4.85 -13.21 -4.41
CA LEU A 206 3.57 -13.60 -3.80
C LEU A 206 2.59 -14.24 -4.79
N HIS A 207 2.68 -13.92 -6.09
CA HIS A 207 1.88 -14.58 -7.10
C HIS A 207 2.15 -16.09 -7.13
N TYR A 208 3.41 -16.51 -7.11
CA TYR A 208 3.76 -17.92 -7.12
C TYR A 208 3.66 -18.58 -5.74
N VAL A 209 4.00 -17.87 -4.67
CA VAL A 209 3.99 -18.42 -3.32
C VAL A 209 2.56 -18.51 -2.76
N PHE A 210 1.78 -17.45 -2.91
CA PHE A 210 0.47 -17.31 -2.27
C PHE A 210 -0.69 -17.36 -3.28
N ASP A 211 -0.69 -16.50 -4.31
CA ASP A 211 -1.90 -16.27 -5.12
C ASP A 211 -2.38 -17.51 -5.86
N LEU A 212 -1.50 -18.16 -6.62
CA LEU A 212 -1.84 -19.37 -7.38
C LEU A 212 -2.20 -20.53 -6.45
N TRP A 213 -1.47 -20.66 -5.35
CA TRP A 213 -1.75 -21.69 -4.35
C TRP A 213 -3.10 -21.46 -3.66
N ALA A 214 -3.40 -20.24 -3.24
CA ALA A 214 -4.65 -19.90 -2.57
C ALA A 214 -5.86 -20.05 -3.50
N ASP A 215 -5.72 -19.70 -4.79
CA ASP A 215 -6.76 -19.93 -5.79
C ASP A 215 -7.03 -21.43 -6.02
N GLN A 216 -5.95 -22.22 -6.10
CA GLN A 216 -6.06 -23.67 -6.23
C GLN A 216 -6.66 -24.30 -4.98
N TRP A 217 -6.25 -23.87 -3.78
CA TRP A 217 -6.77 -24.31 -2.50
C TRP A 217 -8.26 -24.02 -2.39
N ARG A 218 -8.69 -22.81 -2.75
CA ARG A 218 -10.11 -22.43 -2.80
C ARG A 218 -10.95 -23.37 -3.67
N ARG A 219 -10.43 -23.76 -4.83
CA ARG A 219 -11.16 -24.63 -5.77
C ARG A 219 -11.22 -26.09 -5.35
N ARG A 220 -10.19 -26.58 -4.64
CA ARG A 220 -10.05 -28.01 -4.33
C ARG A 220 -10.45 -28.38 -2.91
N ASN A 221 -10.28 -27.46 -1.97
CA ASN A 221 -10.35 -27.76 -0.54
C ASN A 221 -11.48 -27.02 0.19
N ALA A 222 -11.95 -25.87 -0.32
CA ALA A 222 -13.02 -25.15 0.34
C ALA A 222 -14.36 -25.85 0.12
N HIS A 223 -15.10 -26.08 1.21
CA HIS A 223 -16.46 -26.68 1.18
C HIS A 223 -17.52 -25.60 1.04
N GLY A 224 -17.20 -24.35 1.33
CA GLY A 224 -18.11 -23.23 1.24
C GLY A 224 -17.52 -22.03 0.50
N ASP A 225 -18.23 -20.90 0.57
CA ASP A 225 -17.78 -19.66 -0.04
C ASP A 225 -16.44 -19.18 0.58
N MET A 226 -15.49 -18.82 -0.28
CA MET A 226 -14.21 -18.27 0.12
C MET A 226 -13.90 -16.99 -0.67
N VAL A 227 -13.53 -15.93 0.02
CA VAL A 227 -13.17 -14.61 -0.53
C VAL A 227 -11.72 -14.33 -0.22
N ILE A 228 -10.92 -13.92 -1.20
CA ILE A 228 -9.51 -13.56 -1.02
C ILE A 228 -9.32 -12.14 -1.51
N VAL A 229 -8.65 -11.30 -0.72
CA VAL A 229 -8.21 -9.97 -1.12
C VAL A 229 -6.80 -9.73 -0.61
N ARG A 230 -5.87 -9.48 -1.53
CA ARG A 230 -4.46 -9.17 -1.21
C ARG A 230 -4.09 -7.76 -1.67
N PHE A 231 -3.45 -7.02 -0.81
CA PHE A 231 -2.83 -5.72 -1.14
C PHE A 231 -1.37 -5.72 -0.70
N ALA A 232 -0.44 -5.96 -1.63
CA ALA A 232 0.96 -6.26 -1.34
C ALA A 232 1.08 -7.48 -0.41
N ASP A 233 1.68 -7.32 0.76
CA ASP A 233 1.82 -8.34 1.81
C ASP A 233 0.62 -8.45 2.74
N ASP A 234 -0.28 -7.46 2.78
CA ASP A 234 -1.52 -7.51 3.56
C ASP A 234 -2.55 -8.45 2.91
N ASN A 235 -3.00 -9.49 3.63
CA ASN A 235 -3.92 -10.51 3.13
C ASN A 235 -5.15 -10.64 4.03
N ILE A 236 -6.34 -10.56 3.42
CA ILE A 236 -7.61 -10.88 4.10
C ILE A 236 -8.29 -12.01 3.36
N VAL A 237 -8.64 -13.06 4.10
CA VAL A 237 -9.34 -14.23 3.55
C VAL A 237 -10.63 -14.46 4.33
N GLY A 238 -11.76 -14.43 3.66
CA GLY A 238 -13.09 -14.70 4.22
C GLY A 238 -13.54 -16.14 3.91
N PHE A 239 -14.19 -16.79 4.87
CA PHE A 239 -14.68 -18.17 4.76
C PHE A 239 -16.11 -18.28 5.24
N GLU A 240 -16.87 -19.18 4.62
CA GLU A 240 -18.19 -19.59 5.11
C GLU A 240 -18.07 -20.46 6.36
N HIS A 241 -17.16 -21.44 6.34
CA HIS A 241 -16.99 -22.45 7.40
C HIS A 241 -15.72 -22.24 8.22
N GLN A 242 -15.84 -22.39 9.54
CA GLN A 242 -14.70 -22.30 10.47
C GLN A 242 -13.62 -23.35 10.18
N LYS A 243 -14.06 -24.58 9.88
CA LYS A 243 -13.14 -25.69 9.59
C LYS A 243 -12.26 -25.40 8.38
N ASP A 244 -12.83 -24.81 7.33
CA ASP A 244 -12.06 -24.38 6.14
C ASP A 244 -11.04 -23.29 6.49
N ALA A 245 -11.43 -22.32 7.32
CA ALA A 245 -10.54 -21.26 7.77
C ALA A 245 -9.37 -21.78 8.60
N GLN A 246 -9.63 -22.69 9.54
CA GLN A 246 -8.60 -23.33 10.36
C GLN A 246 -7.64 -24.18 9.51
N ARG A 247 -8.17 -25.01 8.62
CA ARG A 247 -7.38 -25.83 7.71
C ARG A 247 -6.53 -24.96 6.77
N PHE A 248 -7.11 -23.92 6.19
CA PHE A 248 -6.38 -22.98 5.34
C PHE A 248 -5.20 -22.33 6.09
N LEU A 249 -5.41 -21.91 7.35
CA LEU A 249 -4.34 -21.31 8.16
C LEU A 249 -3.18 -22.28 8.41
N VAL A 250 -3.48 -23.56 8.67
CA VAL A 250 -2.44 -24.61 8.86
C VAL A 250 -1.68 -24.82 7.54
N ASP A 251 -2.41 -25.01 6.45
CA ASP A 251 -1.83 -25.25 5.12
C ASP A 251 -1.02 -24.04 4.64
N LEU A 252 -1.50 -22.80 4.93
CA LEU A 252 -0.79 -21.57 4.61
C LEU A 252 0.55 -21.46 5.34
N ARG A 253 0.61 -21.82 6.63
CA ARG A 253 1.88 -21.85 7.38
C ARG A 253 2.88 -22.80 6.73
N GLY A 254 2.45 -24.02 6.42
CA GLY A 254 3.30 -25.00 5.73
C GLY A 254 3.72 -24.55 4.32
N ARG A 255 2.83 -23.83 3.62
CA ARG A 255 3.14 -23.26 2.29
C ARG A 255 4.20 -22.18 2.38
N LEU A 256 4.05 -21.21 3.27
CA LEU A 256 4.97 -20.09 3.45
C LEU A 256 6.36 -20.55 3.90
N ALA A 257 6.42 -21.50 4.84
CA ALA A 257 7.67 -22.08 5.33
C ALA A 257 8.56 -22.67 4.23
N LYS A 258 7.96 -23.23 3.15
CA LYS A 258 8.72 -23.75 1.98
C LYS A 258 9.54 -22.70 1.26
N PHE A 259 9.22 -21.42 1.45
CA PHE A 259 9.87 -20.28 0.79
C PHE A 259 10.57 -19.35 1.80
N GLY A 260 10.83 -19.83 3.01
CA GLY A 260 11.47 -19.04 4.06
C GLY A 260 10.59 -17.95 4.66
N LEU A 261 9.26 -17.99 4.42
CA LEU A 261 8.34 -17.00 4.97
C LEU A 261 7.60 -17.53 6.20
N GLU A 262 7.30 -16.64 7.14
CA GLU A 262 6.57 -16.94 8.37
C GLU A 262 5.40 -15.95 8.55
N LEU A 263 4.25 -16.44 9.04
CA LEU A 263 3.18 -15.57 9.53
C LEU A 263 3.56 -14.95 10.87
N ALA A 264 3.27 -13.66 11.06
CA ALA A 264 3.42 -12.98 12.34
C ALA A 264 2.31 -13.44 13.32
N PRO A 265 2.60 -14.26 14.34
CA PRO A 265 1.57 -14.82 15.23
C PRO A 265 0.78 -13.73 15.97
N GLU A 266 1.47 -12.66 16.35
CA GLU A 266 0.90 -11.53 17.11
C GLU A 266 -0.05 -10.66 16.29
N LYS A 267 -0.04 -10.80 14.96
CA LYS A 267 -0.88 -10.03 14.04
C LYS A 267 -1.86 -10.90 13.25
N THR A 268 -1.54 -12.19 13.08
CA THR A 268 -2.41 -13.12 12.36
C THR A 268 -3.58 -13.52 13.25
N ARG A 269 -4.80 -13.24 12.77
CA ARG A 269 -6.03 -13.46 13.55
C ARG A 269 -7.09 -14.15 12.72
N LEU A 270 -7.69 -15.19 13.28
CA LEU A 270 -8.91 -15.81 12.75
C LEU A 270 -10.09 -15.40 13.64
N ILE A 271 -11.02 -14.64 13.08
CA ILE A 271 -12.14 -14.06 13.81
C ILE A 271 -13.48 -14.45 13.22
N GLU A 272 -14.51 -14.59 14.08
CA GLU A 272 -15.90 -14.71 13.63
C GLU A 272 -16.42 -13.35 13.19
N PHE A 273 -16.68 -13.21 11.89
CA PHE A 273 -17.04 -11.96 11.26
C PHE A 273 -17.96 -12.16 10.07
N GLY A 274 -19.13 -11.54 10.08
CA GLY A 274 -20.11 -11.66 9.00
C GLY A 274 -21.53 -11.39 9.49
N ARG A 275 -22.51 -11.73 8.65
CA ARG A 275 -23.93 -11.42 8.90
C ARG A 275 -24.49 -12.05 10.17
N PHE A 276 -24.00 -13.20 10.58
CA PHE A 276 -24.47 -13.94 11.73
C PHE A 276 -23.61 -13.75 12.98
N ALA A 277 -22.43 -13.13 12.87
CA ALA A 277 -21.49 -13.00 13.99
C ALA A 277 -22.11 -12.31 15.23
N ALA A 278 -22.95 -11.29 15.04
CA ALA A 278 -23.60 -10.60 16.16
C ALA A 278 -24.62 -11.49 16.89
N GLU A 279 -25.37 -12.32 16.17
CA GLU A 279 -26.39 -13.23 16.72
C GLU A 279 -25.73 -14.42 17.41
N ASN A 280 -24.75 -15.05 16.76
CA ASN A 280 -23.98 -16.18 17.31
C ASN A 280 -23.27 -15.80 18.61
N ARG A 281 -22.59 -14.63 18.62
CA ARG A 281 -21.89 -14.14 19.82
C ARG A 281 -22.83 -13.77 20.95
N ARG A 282 -24.02 -13.20 20.62
CA ARG A 282 -25.06 -12.93 21.62
C ARG A 282 -25.57 -14.23 22.27
N ALA A 283 -25.86 -15.27 21.45
CA ALA A 283 -26.30 -16.56 21.93
C ALA A 283 -25.26 -17.21 22.87
N ARG A 284 -23.98 -17.04 22.57
CA ARG A 284 -22.86 -17.54 23.41
C ARG A 284 -22.42 -16.59 24.53
N ARG A 285 -23.10 -15.45 24.71
CA ARG A 285 -22.72 -14.38 25.68
C ARG A 285 -21.27 -13.88 25.49
N SER A 286 -20.76 -13.91 24.27
CA SER A 286 -19.37 -13.56 23.93
C SER A 286 -19.17 -12.09 23.54
N GLY A 287 -20.12 -11.20 23.86
CA GLY A 287 -20.04 -9.77 23.58
C GLY A 287 -20.29 -9.40 22.11
N ARG A 288 -19.74 -8.26 21.69
CA ARG A 288 -19.89 -7.76 20.31
C ARG A 288 -18.97 -8.52 19.34
N PRO A 289 -19.31 -8.58 18.02
CA PRO A 289 -18.42 -9.12 17.01
C PRO A 289 -17.04 -8.45 17.04
N GLU A 290 -16.01 -9.22 16.78
CA GLU A 290 -14.68 -8.71 16.62
C GLU A 290 -14.56 -7.81 15.39
N THR A 291 -13.49 -7.06 15.30
CA THR A 291 -13.17 -6.16 14.20
C THR A 291 -11.79 -6.46 13.67
N PHE A 292 -11.55 -6.17 12.40
CA PHE A 292 -10.21 -6.27 11.82
C PHE A 292 -9.82 -4.97 11.11
N GLN A 293 -8.52 -4.79 10.89
CA GLN A 293 -7.97 -3.60 10.25
C GLN A 293 -7.46 -3.97 8.86
N PHE A 294 -7.86 -3.21 7.84
CA PHE A 294 -7.33 -3.38 6.49
C PHE A 294 -7.24 -2.02 5.80
N LEU A 295 -6.10 -1.73 5.20
CA LEU A 295 -5.82 -0.49 4.43
C LEU A 295 -6.27 0.79 5.15
N GLY A 296 -6.00 0.88 6.46
CA GLY A 296 -6.28 2.09 7.26
C GLY A 296 -7.70 2.25 7.73
N PHE A 297 -8.55 1.25 7.52
CA PHE A 297 -9.91 1.18 8.04
C PHE A 297 -10.07 0.05 9.05
N THR A 298 -10.89 0.29 10.06
CA THR A 298 -11.44 -0.75 10.93
C THR A 298 -12.76 -1.21 10.34
N HIS A 299 -12.88 -2.51 10.11
CA HIS A 299 -14.06 -3.17 9.55
C HIS A 299 -14.92 -3.70 10.67
N ILE A 300 -16.24 -3.40 10.63
CA ILE A 300 -17.21 -3.66 11.71
C ILE A 300 -18.45 -4.30 11.12
N CYS A 301 -18.97 -5.35 11.79
CA CYS A 301 -20.29 -5.89 11.53
C CYS A 301 -21.37 -4.89 11.97
N ALA A 302 -22.12 -4.36 11.04
CA ALA A 302 -23.20 -3.40 11.27
C ALA A 302 -24.50 -3.81 10.57
N LYS A 303 -25.58 -3.05 10.76
CA LYS A 303 -26.83 -3.21 10.04
C LYS A 303 -27.28 -1.89 9.42
N TYR A 304 -27.87 -1.95 8.25
CA TYR A 304 -28.62 -0.83 7.68
C TYR A 304 -29.88 -0.55 8.51
N ARG A 305 -30.53 0.59 8.30
CA ARG A 305 -31.81 0.93 8.95
C ARG A 305 -32.91 -0.11 8.70
N ASN A 306 -32.87 -0.79 7.55
CA ASN A 306 -33.79 -1.88 7.20
C ASN A 306 -33.38 -3.26 7.78
N GLY A 307 -32.44 -3.31 8.71
CA GLY A 307 -31.99 -4.54 9.38
C GLY A 307 -31.00 -5.40 8.59
N ARG A 308 -30.77 -5.13 7.30
CA ARG A 308 -29.81 -5.91 6.48
C ARG A 308 -28.39 -5.72 6.98
N PHE A 309 -27.58 -6.75 6.87
CA PHE A 309 -26.15 -6.72 7.21
C PHE A 309 -25.40 -5.68 6.36
N MET A 310 -24.53 -4.93 7.01
CA MET A 310 -23.62 -3.95 6.39
C MET A 310 -22.21 -4.16 6.93
N LEU A 311 -21.23 -4.20 6.05
CA LEU A 311 -19.84 -4.02 6.44
C LEU A 311 -19.55 -2.53 6.58
N LYS A 312 -19.51 -2.02 7.83
CA LYS A 312 -19.14 -0.62 8.10
C LYS A 312 -17.61 -0.48 8.12
N ARG A 313 -17.09 0.52 7.42
CA ARG A 313 -15.66 0.87 7.37
C ARG A 313 -15.48 2.21 8.06
N ILE A 314 -14.74 2.25 9.15
CA ILE A 314 -14.41 3.48 9.86
C ILE A 314 -12.91 3.73 9.85
N THR A 315 -12.49 4.98 9.86
CA THR A 315 -11.07 5.35 9.95
C THR A 315 -10.42 4.70 11.17
N ASP A 316 -9.27 4.04 10.98
CA ASP A 316 -8.51 3.47 12.09
C ASP A 316 -8.14 4.54 13.12
N SER A 317 -8.50 4.31 14.38
CA SER A 317 -8.39 5.32 15.45
C SER A 317 -6.95 5.68 15.79
N LYS A 318 -6.00 4.73 15.64
CA LYS A 318 -4.56 4.97 15.89
C LYS A 318 -3.99 5.86 14.79
N ARG A 319 -4.33 5.57 13.52
CA ARG A 319 -3.92 6.38 12.36
C ARG A 319 -4.54 7.77 12.40
N LEU A 320 -5.81 7.90 12.79
CA LEU A 320 -6.49 9.19 12.95
C LEU A 320 -5.77 10.05 13.98
N ARG A 321 -5.51 9.51 15.18
CA ARG A 321 -4.80 10.21 16.25
C ARG A 321 -3.38 10.63 15.83
N ALA A 322 -2.63 9.73 15.21
CA ALA A 322 -1.28 10.04 14.72
C ALA A 322 -1.30 11.16 13.66
N LYS A 323 -2.28 11.16 12.75
CA LYS A 323 -2.43 12.21 11.74
C LYS A 323 -2.80 13.55 12.39
N LEU A 324 -3.73 13.56 13.34
CA LEU A 324 -4.12 14.77 14.08
C LEU A 324 -2.96 15.33 14.91
N HIS A 325 -2.14 14.47 15.50
CA HIS A 325 -0.93 14.90 16.21
C HIS A 325 0.04 15.63 15.27
N LYS A 326 0.29 15.09 14.07
CA LYS A 326 1.11 15.75 13.04
C LYS A 326 0.50 17.09 12.62
N VAL A 327 -0.82 17.16 12.43
CA VAL A 327 -1.52 18.42 12.11
C VAL A 327 -1.31 19.46 13.22
N LYS A 328 -1.46 19.05 14.48
CA LYS A 328 -1.23 19.94 15.65
C LYS A 328 0.19 20.51 15.67
N THR A 329 1.19 19.65 15.48
CA THR A 329 2.61 20.03 15.45
C THR A 329 2.89 21.01 14.29
N GLU A 330 2.40 20.72 13.10
CA GLU A 330 2.60 21.57 11.92
C GLU A 330 1.85 22.90 12.01
N CYS A 331 0.63 22.94 12.60
CA CYS A 331 -0.06 24.19 12.87
C CYS A 331 0.76 25.10 13.79
N ARG A 332 1.42 24.53 14.83
CA ARG A 332 2.30 25.28 15.73
C ARG A 332 3.55 25.80 15.01
N ARG A 333 4.19 24.95 14.19
CA ARG A 333 5.38 25.34 13.44
C ARG A 333 5.10 26.47 12.45
N ARG A 334 3.89 26.49 11.87
CA ARG A 334 3.46 27.47 10.87
C ARG A 334 2.71 28.67 11.46
N MET A 335 2.56 28.77 12.78
CA MET A 335 1.66 29.76 13.39
C MET A 335 2.01 31.22 13.05
N HIS A 336 3.27 31.52 12.72
CA HIS A 336 3.71 32.87 12.37
C HIS A 336 3.61 33.18 10.85
N LEU A 337 3.34 32.18 10.01
CA LEU A 337 3.14 32.39 8.59
C LEU A 337 1.84 33.17 8.32
N PRO A 338 1.68 33.81 7.15
CA PRO A 338 0.41 34.43 6.72
C PRO A 338 -0.75 33.44 6.76
N ILE A 339 -1.93 33.92 7.15
CA ILE A 339 -3.15 33.08 7.25
C ILE A 339 -3.47 32.34 5.92
N PRO A 340 -3.33 32.97 4.73
CA PRO A 340 -3.55 32.27 3.46
C PRO A 340 -2.64 31.06 3.27
N GLU A 341 -1.36 31.16 3.60
CA GLU A 341 -0.40 30.06 3.50
C GLU A 341 -0.76 28.90 4.45
N GLN A 342 -1.13 29.23 5.70
CA GLN A 342 -1.62 28.23 6.66
C GLN A 342 -2.90 27.55 6.17
N GLY A 343 -3.84 28.35 5.65
CA GLY A 343 -5.12 27.89 5.10
C GLY A 343 -4.94 26.95 3.90
N GLN A 344 -4.11 27.34 2.94
CA GLN A 344 -3.81 26.51 1.75
C GLN A 344 -3.15 25.18 2.14
N TRP A 345 -2.16 25.23 3.04
CA TRP A 345 -1.51 24.01 3.54
C TRP A 345 -2.53 23.11 4.26
N LEU A 346 -3.31 23.64 5.20
CA LEU A 346 -4.29 22.85 5.95
C LEU A 346 -5.40 22.29 5.03
N ALA A 347 -5.83 23.09 4.06
CA ALA A 347 -6.77 22.64 3.02
C ALA A 347 -6.23 21.44 2.23
N SER A 348 -4.95 21.45 1.87
CA SER A 348 -4.32 20.30 1.18
C SER A 348 -4.32 19.04 2.05
N VAL A 349 -4.04 19.19 3.35
CA VAL A 349 -4.06 18.09 4.32
C VAL A 349 -5.47 17.53 4.49
N VAL A 350 -6.47 18.40 4.62
CA VAL A 350 -7.89 17.99 4.76
C VAL A 350 -8.38 17.33 3.48
N ARG A 351 -8.12 17.90 2.29
CA ARG A 351 -8.46 17.28 1.00
C ARG A 351 -7.86 15.88 0.85
N GLY A 352 -6.58 15.72 1.19
CA GLY A 352 -5.93 14.41 1.13
C GLY A 352 -6.56 13.39 2.09
N HIS A 353 -6.98 13.81 3.29
CA HIS A 353 -7.71 12.95 4.23
C HIS A 353 -9.10 12.57 3.71
N LEU A 354 -9.86 13.53 3.20
CA LEU A 354 -11.18 13.31 2.58
C LEU A 354 -11.06 12.37 1.37
N GLY A 355 -10.10 12.63 0.47
CA GLY A 355 -9.86 11.81 -0.72
C GLY A 355 -9.61 10.33 -0.43
N TYR A 356 -9.15 9.99 0.79
CA TYR A 356 -8.92 8.61 1.18
C TYR A 356 -10.03 8.05 2.09
N TYR A 357 -10.47 8.81 3.09
CA TYR A 357 -11.34 8.30 4.16
C TYR A 357 -12.83 8.60 3.99
N ALA A 358 -13.22 9.48 3.05
CA ALA A 358 -14.62 9.87 2.86
C ALA A 358 -15.43 8.81 2.09
N VAL A 359 -15.48 7.59 2.66
CA VAL A 359 -16.26 6.44 2.14
C VAL A 359 -17.64 6.36 2.82
N PRO A 360 -18.62 5.73 2.18
CA PRO A 360 -19.94 5.50 2.80
C PRO A 360 -19.83 4.82 4.17
N GLY A 361 -20.56 5.34 5.15
CA GLY A 361 -20.55 4.87 6.53
C GLY A 361 -19.46 5.46 7.43
N ASN A 362 -18.56 6.34 6.90
CA ASN A 362 -17.45 6.94 7.66
C ASN A 362 -17.54 8.46 7.83
N ILE A 363 -18.72 9.07 7.62
CA ILE A 363 -18.88 10.54 7.65
C ILE A 363 -18.51 11.13 9.01
N GLU A 364 -18.91 10.49 10.11
CA GLU A 364 -18.63 10.93 11.47
C GLU A 364 -17.13 11.10 11.76
N ALA A 365 -16.32 10.12 11.32
CA ALA A 365 -14.86 10.18 11.51
C ALA A 365 -14.20 11.26 10.63
N VAL A 366 -14.76 11.51 9.45
CA VAL A 366 -14.30 12.54 8.51
C VAL A 366 -14.62 13.94 9.02
N GLU A 367 -15.83 14.15 9.57
CA GLU A 367 -16.25 15.38 10.25
C GLU A 367 -15.37 15.65 11.46
N ALA A 368 -15.20 14.62 12.33
CA ALA A 368 -14.34 14.72 13.50
C ALA A 368 -12.90 15.11 13.14
N PHE A 369 -12.35 14.58 12.04
CA PHE A 369 -11.02 14.99 11.58
C PHE A 369 -10.96 16.46 11.19
N ARG A 370 -11.92 16.94 10.40
CA ARG A 370 -12.01 18.34 9.97
C ARG A 370 -12.14 19.28 11.17
N ASP A 371 -13.00 18.94 12.11
CA ASP A 371 -13.24 19.74 13.31
C ASP A 371 -12.02 19.79 14.23
N GLN A 372 -11.35 18.67 14.44
CA GLN A 372 -10.11 18.64 15.23
C GLN A 372 -8.98 19.40 14.54
N ALA A 373 -8.86 19.32 13.22
CA ALA A 373 -7.90 20.12 12.45
C ALA A 373 -8.18 21.61 12.60
N THR A 374 -9.46 22.02 12.54
CA THR A 374 -9.90 23.41 12.80
C THR A 374 -9.55 23.85 14.21
N ARG A 375 -9.78 23.01 15.23
CA ARG A 375 -9.40 23.30 16.64
C ARG A 375 -7.90 23.50 16.80
N HIS A 376 -7.08 22.66 16.16
CA HIS A 376 -5.63 22.79 16.23
C HIS A 376 -5.16 24.08 15.56
N TRP A 377 -5.75 24.46 14.44
CA TRP A 377 -5.45 25.72 13.77
C TRP A 377 -5.88 26.92 14.61
N TYR A 378 -7.09 26.91 15.20
CA TYR A 378 -7.56 27.92 16.14
C TYR A 378 -6.59 28.09 17.32
N GLN A 379 -6.19 27.01 17.96
CA GLN A 379 -5.23 27.04 19.07
C GLN A 379 -3.87 27.63 18.67
N ALA A 380 -3.39 27.33 17.46
CA ALA A 380 -2.13 27.88 16.95
C ALA A 380 -2.27 29.39 16.71
N LEU A 381 -3.34 29.83 16.06
CA LEU A 381 -3.57 31.26 15.79
C LEU A 381 -3.75 32.08 17.09
N ARG A 382 -4.42 31.53 18.11
CA ARG A 382 -4.52 32.22 19.42
C ARG A 382 -3.18 32.41 20.12
N ARG A 383 -2.20 31.56 19.87
CA ARG A 383 -0.86 31.66 20.45
C ARG A 383 0.05 32.68 19.78
N ARG A 384 -0.35 33.24 18.62
CA ARG A 384 0.45 34.24 17.91
C ARG A 384 0.63 35.55 18.70
N SER A 385 -0.39 35.93 19.45
CA SER A 385 -0.43 37.16 20.21
C SER A 385 -1.37 37.05 21.39
N GLN A 386 -0.98 37.63 22.52
CA GLN A 386 -1.82 37.75 23.71
C GLN A 386 -3.04 38.67 23.48
N ARG A 387 -2.95 39.60 22.50
CA ARG A 387 -4.03 40.55 22.15
C ARG A 387 -4.96 40.03 21.04
N THR A 388 -4.96 38.72 20.79
CA THR A 388 -5.80 38.20 19.69
C THR A 388 -7.29 38.29 20.01
N SER A 389 -8.07 38.86 19.12
CA SER A 389 -9.52 38.93 19.15
C SER A 389 -10.20 37.73 18.44
N LEU A 390 -9.45 36.68 18.14
CA LEU A 390 -9.98 35.51 17.44
C LEU A 390 -10.89 34.70 18.34
N ASN A 391 -12.17 34.62 18.00
CA ASN A 391 -13.19 33.80 18.64
C ASN A 391 -13.66 32.69 17.68
N TRP A 392 -14.52 31.80 18.17
CA TRP A 392 -15.03 30.67 17.36
C TRP A 392 -15.84 31.12 16.14
N THR A 393 -16.62 32.18 16.25
CA THR A 393 -17.39 32.71 15.12
C THR A 393 -16.48 33.11 13.95
N ARG A 394 -15.41 33.87 14.25
CA ARG A 394 -14.38 34.21 13.25
C ARG A 394 -13.63 33.00 12.73
N MET A 395 -13.31 32.04 13.62
CA MET A 395 -12.63 30.83 13.24
C MET A 395 -13.48 29.96 12.29
N HIS A 396 -14.78 29.84 12.55
CA HIS A 396 -15.69 29.11 11.66
C HIS A 396 -15.76 29.74 10.27
N ARG A 397 -15.82 31.08 10.17
CA ARG A 397 -15.76 31.79 8.87
C ARG A 397 -14.44 31.48 8.14
N LEU A 398 -13.34 31.56 8.87
CA LEU A 398 -12.01 31.26 8.31
C LEU A 398 -11.91 29.79 7.85
N ALA A 399 -12.40 28.84 8.66
CA ALA A 399 -12.44 27.44 8.29
C ALA A 399 -13.36 27.16 7.09
N ALA A 400 -14.48 27.86 6.98
CA ALA A 400 -15.37 27.75 5.82
C ALA A 400 -14.74 28.30 4.52
N GLN A 401 -13.92 29.35 4.63
CA GLN A 401 -13.21 29.93 3.50
C GLN A 401 -12.12 29.00 2.97
N TRP A 402 -11.37 28.33 3.82
CA TRP A 402 -10.18 27.58 3.42
C TRP A 402 -10.38 26.07 3.38
N LEU A 403 -11.09 25.49 4.34
CA LEU A 403 -11.15 24.04 4.50
C LEU A 403 -12.34 23.45 3.73
N PRO A 404 -12.12 22.39 2.91
CA PRO A 404 -13.21 21.73 2.23
C PRO A 404 -14.24 21.17 3.21
N PRO A 405 -15.53 21.18 2.87
CA PRO A 405 -16.57 20.57 3.70
C PRO A 405 -16.38 19.06 3.78
N ALA A 406 -16.69 18.50 4.95
CA ALA A 406 -16.73 17.05 5.10
C ALA A 406 -17.96 16.50 4.37
N LYS A 407 -17.70 15.68 3.35
CA LYS A 407 -18.73 14.98 2.57
C LYS A 407 -18.20 13.64 2.08
N ILE A 408 -19.09 12.69 1.86
CA ILE A 408 -18.73 11.42 1.24
C ILE A 408 -18.31 11.68 -0.21
N MET A 409 -17.14 11.17 -0.58
CA MET A 409 -16.52 11.38 -1.90
C MET A 409 -16.49 10.09 -2.74
N HIS A 410 -16.67 8.94 -2.11
CA HIS A 410 -16.63 7.65 -2.78
C HIS A 410 -18.04 7.07 -2.92
N PRO A 411 -18.34 6.38 -4.02
CA PRO A 411 -19.59 5.65 -4.16
C PRO A 411 -19.64 4.44 -3.21
N TRP A 412 -20.80 3.84 -3.08
CA TRP A 412 -20.95 2.56 -2.40
C TRP A 412 -20.09 1.48 -3.06
N PRO A 413 -19.58 0.48 -2.28
CA PRO A 413 -18.72 -0.57 -2.80
C PRO A 413 -19.27 -1.29 -4.02
N ASP A 414 -20.56 -1.67 -3.98
CA ASP A 414 -21.22 -2.39 -5.07
C ASP A 414 -21.25 -1.55 -6.35
N ALA A 415 -21.61 -0.27 -6.24
CA ALA A 415 -21.69 0.61 -7.41
C ALA A 415 -20.34 0.79 -8.11
N ARG A 416 -19.25 0.95 -7.34
CA ARG A 416 -17.91 1.06 -7.91
C ARG A 416 -17.43 -0.26 -8.50
N LEU A 417 -17.68 -1.37 -7.79
CA LEU A 417 -17.25 -2.68 -8.21
C LEU A 417 -17.93 -3.08 -9.52
N ASP A 418 -19.24 -2.91 -9.62
CA ASP A 418 -20.02 -3.26 -10.81
C ASP A 418 -19.62 -2.41 -12.03
N ALA A 419 -19.38 -1.11 -11.84
CA ALA A 419 -18.88 -0.22 -12.89
C ALA A 419 -17.49 -0.66 -13.40
N TRP A 420 -16.62 -1.14 -12.52
CA TRP A 420 -15.27 -1.56 -12.90
C TRP A 420 -15.21 -2.95 -13.50
N THR A 421 -16.03 -3.87 -13.01
CA THR A 421 -16.02 -5.28 -13.46
C THR A 421 -16.96 -5.55 -14.62
N ARG A 422 -17.76 -4.56 -15.04
CA ARG A 422 -18.85 -4.73 -16.02
C ARG A 422 -19.74 -5.92 -15.69
N GLY A 423 -20.07 -6.09 -14.41
CA GLY A 423 -20.88 -7.19 -13.89
C GLY A 423 -20.12 -8.51 -13.73
N ARG A 424 -18.83 -8.60 -14.09
CA ARG A 424 -18.01 -9.78 -13.81
C ARG A 424 -17.47 -9.72 -12.38
N SER A 425 -17.59 -10.82 -11.63
CA SER A 425 -17.09 -10.86 -10.25
C SER A 425 -15.55 -10.84 -10.22
N PRO A 426 -14.90 -9.84 -9.59
CA PRO A 426 -13.44 -9.84 -9.42
C PRO A 426 -12.97 -10.82 -8.34
N VAL A 427 -13.92 -11.52 -7.72
CA VAL A 427 -13.69 -12.48 -6.62
C VAL A 427 -13.71 -13.93 -7.15
N ARG A 428 -13.82 -14.10 -8.47
CA ARG A 428 -13.69 -15.40 -9.13
C ARG A 428 -12.29 -15.63 -9.65
#